data_29ebefca2266ef882fa8652aeff92d78
#
_entry.id   29ebefca2266ef882fa8652aeff92d78
#
_cell.length_a   1.000
_cell.length_b   1.000
_cell.length_c   1.000
_cell.angle_alpha   90.00
_cell.angle_beta   90.00
_cell.angle_gamma   90.00
#
_symmetry.space_group_name_H-M   'P 1'
#
loop_
_entity.id
_entity.type
_entity.pdbx_description
1 polymer ?
#
loop_
_entity_poly.entity_id
_entity_poly.type
_entity_poly.pdbx_seq_one_letter_code
_entity_poly.pdbx_strand_id
1 'polypeptide(L)'
;MAEEGLSKCCFSPDTLNEAFTSNNNAKVDLKKITKTIKKINRRQKRGGSFKFQDVTEMEVKETVKSLKSNSCGVDDISSFFVKTSINQSVSAITDIINCSFRHSTYPERWKQAIVIPIPKIDTPLKPSDYRPISLLTVLSKIIGKLVVKQVVKYLILHKLLDPYQSAYRKFHSTTTALLEITDKIYQAMDNSEITILTLLDYSKAFDCANHNIILAMLKSIGFDNCALKWTNSYLSKRVQCVRTHEGLSDWKTLDNGVPQGSILGPLLFTILLLDINEHIHHCKYHLYADDTQIYLSGKVGEVLTMMDQINEDLKKIFEFTSAYNLTLNIGKCKYIIIGSPNNLKKLHNVNLPDLTLANTPLERKSELYDLGILITENLTWDRQLSNVIASSYGRLKNAYRAKNFLSRKSKAIVVEYYVLSQFNYGSTLMQNLSRSNIAKIQKVQNACTRFIFGLRKFDHISQQFKELKVLNMENRRTLQSAVLMHKIINKKAPTYLSSKIIFRHMLHGRNIRSGGKIHISSYKNTNGRDRYFRKICQEYNNILDLDGFDKNMPISSFKRKLKAHLLDNQ
;
A
#
# COMPACT_ATOMS: atom_id res chain seq x y z
N MET A 1 -10.90 -27.02 -11.39
CA MET A 1 -10.88 -25.95 -10.34
C MET A 1 -10.24 -24.61 -10.78
N ALA A 2 -9.83 -24.44 -12.04
CA ALA A 2 -9.35 -23.14 -12.57
C ALA A 2 -10.40 -22.40 -13.40
N GLU A 3 -11.50 -23.02 -13.76
CA GLU A 3 -12.54 -22.46 -14.65
C GLU A 3 -13.70 -21.80 -13.91
N GLU A 4 -13.94 -22.11 -12.64
CA GLU A 4 -15.10 -21.60 -11.88
C GLU A 4 -14.94 -20.15 -11.38
N GLY A 5 -13.80 -19.49 -11.60
CA GLY A 5 -13.52 -18.14 -11.15
C GLY A 5 -13.48 -17.07 -12.25
N LEU A 6 -13.62 -17.42 -13.51
CA LEU A 6 -13.67 -16.46 -14.59
C LEU A 6 -15.07 -15.83 -14.65
N SER A 7 -15.21 -14.61 -14.11
CA SER A 7 -16.45 -13.82 -14.28
C SER A 7 -16.78 -13.73 -15.77
N LYS A 8 -18.08 -13.86 -16.13
CA LYS A 8 -18.53 -13.63 -17.50
C LYS A 8 -18.05 -12.26 -17.96
N CYS A 9 -17.02 -12.26 -18.81
CA CYS A 9 -16.51 -11.04 -19.40
C CYS A 9 -17.38 -10.68 -20.60
N CYS A 10 -17.73 -9.40 -20.73
CA CYS A 10 -18.58 -8.92 -21.82
C CYS A 10 -17.79 -8.65 -23.12
N PHE A 11 -16.48 -8.89 -23.14
CA PHE A 11 -15.60 -8.59 -24.25
C PHE A 11 -14.84 -9.83 -24.68
N SER A 12 -14.59 -9.98 -25.99
CA SER A 12 -13.74 -11.05 -26.51
C SER A 12 -12.30 -10.94 -25.97
N PRO A 13 -11.57 -12.07 -25.88
CA PRO A 13 -10.18 -12.07 -25.44
C PRO A 13 -9.30 -11.11 -26.25
N ASP A 14 -9.51 -11.06 -27.60
CA ASP A 14 -8.72 -10.21 -28.48
C ASP A 14 -9.01 -8.72 -28.27
N THR A 15 -10.28 -8.32 -28.11
CA THR A 15 -10.65 -6.94 -27.79
C THR A 15 -9.97 -6.47 -26.51
N LEU A 16 -9.93 -7.33 -25.48
CA LEU A 16 -9.24 -7.00 -24.23
C LEU A 16 -7.71 -6.92 -24.42
N ASN A 17 -7.14 -7.86 -25.18
CA ASN A 17 -5.71 -7.87 -25.43
C ASN A 17 -5.26 -6.61 -26.19
N GLU A 18 -6.06 -6.19 -27.18
CA GLU A 18 -5.87 -4.91 -27.87
C GLU A 18 -5.90 -3.71 -26.91
N ALA A 19 -6.93 -3.63 -26.10
CA ALA A 19 -7.08 -2.53 -25.13
C ALA A 19 -5.95 -2.49 -24.07
N PHE A 20 -5.43 -3.65 -23.68
CA PHE A 20 -4.32 -3.74 -22.73
C PHE A 20 -2.96 -3.42 -23.34
N THR A 21 -2.80 -3.65 -24.65
CA THR A 21 -1.56 -3.39 -25.39
C THR A 21 -1.57 -2.06 -26.17
N SER A 22 -2.74 -1.41 -26.33
CA SER A 22 -2.91 -0.18 -27.13
C SER A 22 -1.99 0.98 -26.72
N ASN A 23 -1.63 1.05 -25.43
CA ASN A 23 -0.72 2.09 -24.93
C ASN A 23 0.75 1.86 -25.31
N ASN A 24 1.11 0.64 -25.75
CA ASN A 24 2.45 0.37 -26.28
C ASN A 24 2.69 1.12 -27.60
N ASN A 25 1.60 1.45 -28.33
CA ASN A 25 1.62 2.16 -29.60
C ASN A 25 1.34 3.66 -29.47
N ALA A 26 1.13 4.21 -28.24
CA ALA A 26 1.06 5.66 -28.06
C ALA A 26 2.36 6.26 -28.58
N LYS A 27 2.27 7.27 -29.47
CA LYS A 27 3.43 7.95 -30.07
C LYS A 27 4.36 8.45 -28.95
N VAL A 28 5.34 7.60 -28.65
CA VAL A 28 6.39 7.91 -27.70
C VAL A 28 7.23 9.03 -28.30
N ASP A 29 7.29 10.19 -27.64
CA ASP A 29 8.18 11.27 -28.07
C ASP A 29 9.65 10.86 -27.81
N LEU A 30 10.24 10.20 -28.82
CA LEU A 30 11.61 9.72 -28.77
C LEU A 30 12.62 10.84 -28.48
N LYS A 31 12.36 12.07 -28.96
CA LYS A 31 13.23 13.25 -28.69
C LYS A 31 13.20 13.59 -27.20
N LYS A 32 12.02 13.59 -26.60
CA LYS A 32 11.82 13.87 -25.17
C LYS A 32 12.46 12.80 -24.29
N ILE A 33 12.24 11.53 -24.60
CA ILE A 33 12.88 10.40 -23.91
C ILE A 33 14.39 10.46 -24.00
N THR A 34 14.94 10.68 -25.19
CA THR A 34 16.40 10.81 -25.40
C THR A 34 16.97 11.96 -24.58
N LYS A 35 16.28 13.12 -24.52
CA LYS A 35 16.68 14.26 -23.68
C LYS A 35 16.68 13.90 -22.20
N THR A 36 15.64 13.19 -21.75
CA THR A 36 15.51 12.73 -20.36
C THR A 36 16.63 11.75 -19.99
N ILE A 37 16.89 10.76 -20.83
CA ILE A 37 17.98 9.80 -20.62
C ILE A 37 19.33 10.50 -20.56
N LYS A 38 19.59 11.47 -21.45
CA LYS A 38 20.82 12.30 -21.41
C LYS A 38 20.94 13.04 -20.10
N LYS A 39 19.83 13.64 -19.60
CA LYS A 39 19.79 14.34 -18.29
C LYS A 39 20.12 13.39 -17.14
N ILE A 40 19.50 12.19 -17.11
CA ILE A 40 19.74 11.17 -16.08
C ILE A 40 21.20 10.71 -16.11
N ASN A 41 21.75 10.41 -17.29
CA ASN A 41 23.12 9.91 -17.44
C ASN A 41 24.21 10.94 -17.09
N ARG A 42 23.90 12.26 -17.12
CA ARG A 42 24.83 13.33 -16.71
C ARG A 42 24.90 13.50 -15.20
N ARG A 43 23.96 12.93 -14.45
CA ARG A 43 23.98 13.01 -12.99
C ARG A 43 25.13 12.19 -12.43
N GLN A 44 25.68 12.65 -11.31
CA GLN A 44 26.65 11.87 -10.56
C GLN A 44 26.00 10.54 -10.14
N LYS A 45 26.73 9.43 -10.29
CA LYS A 45 26.25 8.12 -9.82
C LYS A 45 25.92 8.18 -8.34
N ARG A 46 24.73 7.72 -8.00
CA ARG A 46 24.28 7.55 -6.63
C ARG A 46 24.58 6.12 -6.19
N GLY A 47 25.23 5.95 -5.07
CA GLY A 47 25.57 4.62 -4.55
C GLY A 47 26.87 4.03 -5.11
N GLY A 48 27.12 2.78 -4.77
CA GLY A 48 28.28 2.02 -5.23
C GLY A 48 28.09 1.37 -6.58
N SER A 49 28.71 0.21 -6.78
CA SER A 49 28.49 -0.65 -7.95
C SER A 49 27.59 -1.83 -7.57
N PHE A 50 26.47 -1.99 -8.28
CA PHE A 50 25.60 -3.15 -8.13
C PHE A 50 25.87 -4.19 -9.19
N LYS A 51 26.13 -5.42 -8.75
CA LYS A 51 26.28 -6.62 -9.59
C LYS A 51 25.47 -7.75 -8.99
N PHE A 52 24.79 -8.54 -9.83
CA PHE A 52 24.13 -9.76 -9.36
C PHE A 52 25.17 -10.75 -8.81
N GLN A 53 24.83 -11.33 -7.68
CA GLN A 53 25.59 -12.39 -7.04
C GLN A 53 24.94 -13.74 -7.30
N ASP A 54 25.73 -14.78 -7.39
CA ASP A 54 25.21 -16.14 -7.44
C ASP A 54 24.38 -16.44 -6.19
N VAL A 55 23.31 -17.20 -6.38
CA VAL A 55 22.43 -17.63 -5.30
C VAL A 55 22.76 -19.05 -4.88
N THR A 56 22.53 -19.37 -3.62
CA THR A 56 22.71 -20.71 -3.07
C THR A 56 21.41 -21.53 -3.17
N GLU A 57 21.53 -22.86 -3.16
CA GLU A 57 20.38 -23.75 -3.11
C GLU A 57 19.47 -23.48 -1.90
N MET A 58 20.06 -23.10 -0.76
CA MET A 58 19.31 -22.74 0.43
C MET A 58 18.43 -21.51 0.21
N GLU A 59 18.96 -20.47 -0.43
CA GLU A 59 18.18 -19.26 -0.78
C GLU A 59 17.05 -19.59 -1.76
N VAL A 60 17.29 -20.47 -2.72
CA VAL A 60 16.24 -20.96 -3.63
C VAL A 60 15.17 -21.72 -2.87
N LYS A 61 15.54 -22.69 -2.00
CA LYS A 61 14.58 -23.44 -1.14
C LYS A 61 13.72 -22.52 -0.29
N GLU A 62 14.33 -21.54 0.39
CA GLU A 62 13.60 -20.55 1.22
C GLU A 62 12.64 -19.70 0.36
N THR A 63 13.10 -19.31 -0.82
CA THR A 63 12.29 -18.53 -1.76
C THR A 63 11.07 -19.30 -2.23
N VAL A 64 11.23 -20.58 -2.60
CA VAL A 64 10.14 -21.49 -3.00
C VAL A 64 9.14 -21.68 -1.85
N LYS A 65 9.61 -21.97 -0.63
CA LYS A 65 8.75 -22.09 0.57
C LYS A 65 7.92 -20.82 0.82
N SER A 66 8.47 -19.66 0.50
CA SER A 66 7.81 -18.35 0.71
C SER A 66 6.75 -17.99 -0.34
N LEU A 67 6.59 -18.77 -1.42
CA LEU A 67 5.57 -18.52 -2.44
C LEU A 67 4.18 -18.79 -1.86
N LYS A 68 3.25 -17.86 -2.02
CA LYS A 68 1.88 -17.95 -1.49
C LYS A 68 0.84 -18.33 -2.55
N SER A 69 1.06 -17.90 -3.80
CA SER A 69 0.13 -18.12 -4.90
C SER A 69 0.33 -19.50 -5.52
N ASN A 70 -0.75 -20.20 -5.80
CA ASN A 70 -0.75 -21.46 -6.57
C ASN A 70 -1.08 -21.25 -8.05
N SER A 71 -1.11 -20.00 -8.54
CA SER A 71 -1.36 -19.71 -9.95
C SER A 71 -0.23 -20.23 -10.84
N CYS A 72 -0.61 -20.92 -11.92
CA CYS A 72 0.29 -21.40 -12.96
C CYS A 72 0.51 -20.34 -14.04
N GLY A 73 1.65 -20.40 -14.71
CA GLY A 73 1.92 -19.65 -15.94
C GLY A 73 1.52 -20.46 -17.18
N VAL A 74 2.17 -20.14 -18.32
CA VAL A 74 1.99 -20.85 -19.61
C VAL A 74 2.48 -22.30 -19.58
N ASP A 75 3.28 -22.66 -18.60
CA ASP A 75 3.86 -23.97 -18.38
C ASP A 75 2.98 -24.92 -17.54
N ASP A 76 1.83 -24.44 -17.06
CA ASP A 76 0.88 -25.10 -16.15
C ASP A 76 1.54 -25.69 -14.88
N ILE A 77 2.76 -25.27 -14.56
CA ILE A 77 3.47 -25.70 -13.36
C ILE A 77 3.00 -24.85 -12.16
N SER A 78 2.39 -25.53 -11.17
CA SER A 78 1.95 -24.85 -9.95
C SER A 78 3.07 -24.68 -8.94
N SER A 79 2.95 -23.71 -8.03
CA SER A 79 3.90 -23.56 -6.94
C SER A 79 3.84 -24.73 -5.94
N PHE A 80 2.71 -25.46 -5.87
CA PHE A 80 2.59 -26.66 -5.09
C PHE A 80 3.51 -27.76 -5.63
N PHE A 81 3.49 -27.99 -6.95
CA PHE A 81 4.38 -28.96 -7.60
C PHE A 81 5.85 -28.66 -7.32
N VAL A 82 6.27 -27.39 -7.55
CA VAL A 82 7.67 -26.97 -7.31
C VAL A 82 8.04 -27.12 -5.83
N LYS A 83 7.15 -26.82 -4.90
CA LYS A 83 7.39 -27.01 -3.44
C LYS A 83 7.58 -28.49 -3.08
N THR A 84 6.79 -29.37 -3.68
CA THR A 84 6.84 -30.81 -3.40
C THR A 84 8.12 -31.42 -3.98
N SER A 85 8.54 -31.00 -5.18
CA SER A 85 9.73 -31.53 -5.87
C SER A 85 11.03 -30.78 -5.54
N ILE A 86 11.01 -29.76 -4.66
CA ILE A 86 12.15 -28.86 -4.48
C ILE A 86 13.44 -29.54 -4.04
N ASN A 87 13.36 -30.61 -3.27
CA ASN A 87 14.56 -31.31 -2.81
C ASN A 87 15.32 -31.98 -3.95
N GLN A 88 14.62 -32.43 -5.00
CA GLN A 88 15.19 -33.06 -6.19
C GLN A 88 15.57 -32.04 -7.28
N SER A 89 14.85 -30.90 -7.34
CA SER A 89 15.00 -29.93 -8.43
C SER A 89 15.81 -28.68 -8.07
N VAL A 90 16.17 -28.51 -6.80
CA VAL A 90 16.80 -27.27 -6.32
C VAL A 90 18.13 -26.98 -7.01
N SER A 91 18.99 -28.00 -7.22
CA SER A 91 20.28 -27.82 -7.89
C SER A 91 20.08 -27.27 -9.30
N ALA A 92 19.25 -27.96 -10.11
CA ALA A 92 18.96 -27.51 -11.47
C ALA A 92 18.34 -26.10 -11.54
N ILE A 93 17.42 -25.78 -10.62
CA ILE A 93 16.82 -24.42 -10.56
C ILE A 93 17.89 -23.38 -10.21
N THR A 94 18.78 -23.70 -9.26
CA THR A 94 19.88 -22.81 -8.85
C THR A 94 20.84 -22.57 -10.01
N ASP A 95 21.22 -23.62 -10.72
CA ASP A 95 22.13 -23.53 -11.88
C ASP A 95 21.53 -22.68 -13.00
N ILE A 96 20.24 -22.85 -13.33
CA ILE A 96 19.55 -22.03 -14.33
C ILE A 96 19.56 -20.55 -13.92
N ILE A 97 19.31 -20.25 -12.66
CA ILE A 97 19.29 -18.87 -12.15
C ILE A 97 20.68 -18.24 -12.19
N ASN A 98 21.70 -18.97 -11.72
CA ASN A 98 23.08 -18.48 -11.71
C ASN A 98 23.63 -18.34 -13.15
N CYS A 99 23.30 -19.27 -14.04
CA CYS A 99 23.60 -19.18 -15.45
C CYS A 99 22.96 -17.93 -16.09
N SER A 100 21.69 -17.65 -15.76
CA SER A 100 21.00 -16.43 -16.19
C SER A 100 21.74 -15.15 -15.74
N PHE A 101 22.23 -15.08 -14.50
CA PHE A 101 23.00 -13.93 -14.00
C PHE A 101 24.37 -13.80 -14.68
N ARG A 102 25.12 -14.90 -14.79
CA ARG A 102 26.47 -14.91 -15.40
C ARG A 102 26.44 -14.51 -16.87
N HIS A 103 25.45 -15.00 -17.64
CA HIS A 103 25.29 -14.67 -19.06
C HIS A 103 24.48 -13.38 -19.29
N SER A 104 24.02 -12.71 -18.23
CA SER A 104 23.19 -11.49 -18.33
C SER A 104 21.95 -11.66 -19.21
N THR A 105 21.33 -12.86 -19.19
CA THR A 105 20.21 -13.23 -20.07
C THR A 105 19.06 -13.78 -19.25
N TYR A 106 17.86 -13.26 -19.47
CA TYR A 106 16.63 -13.76 -18.85
C TYR A 106 16.00 -14.82 -19.77
N PRO A 107 15.59 -16.00 -19.25
CA PRO A 107 15.05 -17.09 -20.08
C PRO A 107 13.81 -16.68 -20.88
N GLU A 108 13.82 -16.92 -22.19
CA GLU A 108 12.77 -16.49 -23.12
C GLU A 108 11.39 -17.05 -22.75
N ARG A 109 11.30 -18.33 -22.38
CA ARG A 109 10.03 -18.97 -21.98
C ARG A 109 9.40 -18.33 -20.74
N TRP A 110 10.17 -17.62 -19.92
CA TRP A 110 9.65 -16.95 -18.71
C TRP A 110 9.13 -15.53 -19.00
N LYS A 111 9.24 -15.06 -20.23
CA LYS A 111 8.73 -13.76 -20.68
C LYS A 111 7.28 -13.80 -21.11
N GLN A 112 6.72 -14.99 -21.29
CA GLN A 112 5.33 -15.19 -21.71
C GLN A 112 4.38 -15.04 -20.52
N ALA A 113 3.24 -14.38 -20.74
CA ALA A 113 2.24 -14.17 -19.70
C ALA A 113 0.83 -14.50 -20.21
N ILE A 114 0.06 -15.26 -19.43
CA ILE A 114 -1.40 -15.33 -19.59
C ILE A 114 -2.02 -14.23 -18.71
N VAL A 115 -2.80 -13.35 -19.33
CA VAL A 115 -3.45 -12.23 -18.63
C VAL A 115 -4.88 -12.58 -18.33
N ILE A 116 -5.27 -12.43 -17.05
CA ILE A 116 -6.65 -12.56 -16.58
C ILE A 116 -7.23 -11.15 -16.37
N PRO A 117 -8.35 -10.80 -17.05
CA PRO A 117 -9.02 -9.53 -16.84
C PRO A 117 -9.83 -9.56 -15.53
N ILE A 118 -9.43 -8.76 -14.55
CA ILE A 118 -10.16 -8.63 -13.28
C ILE A 118 -10.96 -7.33 -13.29
N PRO A 119 -12.30 -7.35 -13.10
CA PRO A 119 -13.11 -6.15 -13.08
C PRO A 119 -12.72 -5.23 -11.92
N LYS A 120 -12.66 -3.92 -12.19
CA LYS A 120 -12.42 -2.85 -11.20
C LYS A 120 -13.71 -2.41 -10.51
N ILE A 121 -14.83 -2.61 -11.18
CA ILE A 121 -16.19 -2.22 -10.78
C ILE A 121 -17.14 -3.39 -10.97
N ASP A 122 -18.26 -3.39 -10.28
CA ASP A 122 -19.22 -4.49 -10.30
C ASP A 122 -19.84 -4.72 -11.69
N THR A 123 -20.03 -3.67 -12.48
CA THR A 123 -20.62 -3.74 -13.83
C THR A 123 -19.68 -3.05 -14.84
N PRO A 124 -18.66 -3.76 -15.36
CA PRO A 124 -17.72 -3.20 -16.32
C PRO A 124 -18.39 -3.04 -17.70
N LEU A 125 -18.33 -1.81 -18.25
CA LEU A 125 -18.94 -1.44 -19.54
C LEU A 125 -17.90 -1.21 -20.65
N LYS A 126 -16.61 -1.12 -20.31
CA LYS A 126 -15.53 -0.88 -21.27
C LYS A 126 -14.27 -1.65 -20.85
N PRO A 127 -13.36 -1.98 -21.79
CA PRO A 127 -12.13 -2.71 -21.50
C PRO A 127 -11.26 -2.06 -20.42
N SER A 128 -11.28 -0.72 -20.31
CA SER A 128 -10.54 0.02 -19.28
C SER A 128 -11.04 -0.23 -17.85
N ASP A 129 -12.24 -0.83 -17.69
CA ASP A 129 -12.79 -1.17 -16.37
C ASP A 129 -12.21 -2.48 -15.82
N TYR A 130 -11.32 -3.14 -16.58
CA TYR A 130 -10.59 -4.32 -16.14
C TYR A 130 -9.14 -4.01 -15.82
N ARG A 131 -8.56 -4.79 -14.87
CA ARG A 131 -7.13 -4.85 -14.59
C ARG A 131 -6.52 -6.06 -15.28
N PRO A 132 -5.44 -5.91 -16.09
CA PRO A 132 -4.73 -7.04 -16.68
C PRO A 132 -3.79 -7.68 -15.66
N ILE A 133 -4.18 -8.79 -15.08
CA ILE A 133 -3.31 -9.51 -14.13
C ILE A 133 -2.54 -10.62 -14.86
N SER A 134 -1.22 -10.46 -14.95
CA SER A 134 -0.33 -11.40 -15.63
C SER A 134 -0.03 -12.63 -14.77
N LEU A 135 -0.39 -13.81 -15.25
CA LEU A 135 0.03 -15.09 -14.71
C LEU A 135 1.37 -15.47 -15.33
N LEU A 136 2.40 -15.42 -14.53
CA LEU A 136 3.78 -15.76 -14.91
C LEU A 136 4.15 -17.14 -14.37
N THR A 137 5.14 -17.79 -15.00
CA THR A 137 5.68 -19.09 -14.57
C THR A 137 6.21 -19.02 -13.14
N VAL A 138 6.18 -20.13 -12.42
CA VAL A 138 6.67 -20.18 -11.03
C VAL A 138 8.17 -19.90 -10.96
N LEU A 139 8.94 -20.38 -11.93
CA LEU A 139 10.39 -20.12 -12.00
C LEU A 139 10.69 -18.62 -12.19
N SER A 140 9.89 -17.93 -13.01
CA SER A 140 9.94 -16.47 -13.15
C SER A 140 9.67 -15.74 -11.81
N LYS A 141 8.75 -16.26 -10.98
CA LYS A 141 8.49 -15.69 -9.66
C LYS A 141 9.65 -15.94 -8.69
N ILE A 142 10.33 -17.09 -8.78
CA ILE A 142 11.48 -17.42 -7.93
C ILE A 142 12.65 -16.49 -8.23
N ILE A 143 13.09 -16.40 -9.49
CA ILE A 143 14.19 -15.49 -9.87
C ILE A 143 13.84 -14.04 -9.56
N GLY A 144 12.59 -13.62 -9.82
CA GLY A 144 12.11 -12.28 -9.47
C GLY A 144 12.25 -11.95 -7.99
N LYS A 145 11.93 -12.90 -7.07
CA LYS A 145 12.13 -12.71 -5.63
C LYS A 145 13.61 -12.60 -5.23
N LEU A 146 14.46 -13.41 -5.81
CA LEU A 146 15.90 -13.39 -5.54
C LEU A 146 16.51 -12.07 -6.01
N VAL A 147 16.15 -11.60 -7.21
CA VAL A 147 16.54 -10.29 -7.74
C VAL A 147 16.07 -9.16 -6.84
N VAL A 148 14.79 -9.15 -6.46
CA VAL A 148 14.24 -8.12 -5.54
C VAL A 148 14.99 -8.13 -4.21
N LYS A 149 15.33 -9.31 -3.66
CA LYS A 149 16.10 -9.43 -2.42
C LYS A 149 17.48 -8.75 -2.54
N GLN A 150 18.21 -8.99 -3.64
CA GLN A 150 19.54 -8.40 -3.88
C GLN A 150 19.43 -6.88 -4.11
N VAL A 151 18.54 -6.45 -4.99
CA VAL A 151 18.38 -5.03 -5.34
C VAL A 151 17.91 -4.21 -4.13
N VAL A 152 16.90 -4.68 -3.38
CA VAL A 152 16.42 -3.97 -2.18
C VAL A 152 17.50 -3.89 -1.12
N LYS A 153 18.31 -4.94 -0.92
CA LYS A 153 19.47 -4.90 0.00
C LYS A 153 20.44 -3.80 -0.41
N TYR A 154 20.77 -3.70 -1.70
CA TYR A 154 21.63 -2.66 -2.24
C TYR A 154 21.05 -1.25 -2.05
N LEU A 155 19.77 -1.05 -2.39
CA LEU A 155 19.10 0.24 -2.26
C LEU A 155 19.04 0.72 -0.80
N ILE A 156 18.83 -0.19 0.15
CA ILE A 156 18.85 0.13 1.58
C ILE A 156 20.26 0.50 2.03
N LEU A 157 21.28 -0.29 1.67
CA LEU A 157 22.67 -0.06 2.06
C LEU A 157 23.16 1.32 1.63
N HIS A 158 22.81 1.73 0.43
CA HIS A 158 23.22 3.01 -0.15
C HIS A 158 22.20 4.15 0.08
N LYS A 159 21.17 3.93 0.91
CA LYS A 159 20.12 4.93 1.25
C LYS A 159 19.44 5.55 0.01
N LEU A 160 19.24 4.74 -1.03
CA LEU A 160 18.67 5.18 -2.31
C LEU A 160 17.14 5.16 -2.32
N LEU A 161 16.50 4.46 -1.37
CA LEU A 161 15.03 4.41 -1.30
C LEU A 161 14.48 5.72 -0.71
N ASP A 162 13.51 6.29 -1.39
CA ASP A 162 12.76 7.44 -0.85
C ASP A 162 12.09 7.03 0.49
N PRO A 163 12.33 7.77 1.59
CA PRO A 163 11.76 7.43 2.89
C PRO A 163 10.23 7.46 2.91
N TYR A 164 9.59 8.26 2.06
CA TYR A 164 8.13 8.41 1.97
C TYR A 164 7.48 7.52 0.91
N GLN A 165 8.22 6.70 0.17
CA GLN A 165 7.64 5.63 -0.63
C GLN A 165 7.35 4.43 0.26
N SER A 166 6.06 4.11 0.45
CA SER A 166 5.62 3.05 1.37
C SER A 166 5.22 1.74 0.69
N ALA A 167 4.94 1.74 -0.61
CA ALA A 167 4.55 0.52 -1.29
C ALA A 167 5.71 -0.47 -1.44
N TYR A 168 5.38 -1.77 -1.40
CA TYR A 168 6.32 -2.89 -1.65
C TYR A 168 7.53 -2.94 -0.72
N ARG A 169 7.48 -2.25 0.41
CA ARG A 169 8.55 -2.21 1.41
C ARG A 169 8.18 -2.98 2.67
N LYS A 170 9.16 -3.69 3.23
CA LYS A 170 9.00 -4.37 4.51
C LYS A 170 8.67 -3.36 5.62
N PHE A 171 7.72 -3.70 6.48
CA PHE A 171 7.24 -2.89 7.58
C PHE A 171 6.44 -1.63 7.20
N HIS A 172 6.20 -1.40 5.93
CA HIS A 172 5.34 -0.32 5.42
C HIS A 172 3.95 -0.90 5.05
N SER A 173 2.93 -0.05 5.11
CA SER A 173 1.55 -0.38 4.74
C SER A 173 0.77 0.89 4.40
N THR A 174 -0.40 0.75 3.80
CA THR A 174 -1.35 1.86 3.61
C THR A 174 -1.67 2.56 4.94
N THR A 175 -1.86 1.77 6.01
CA THR A 175 -2.13 2.32 7.35
C THR A 175 -0.96 3.18 7.87
N THR A 176 0.31 2.75 7.67
CA THR A 176 1.45 3.55 8.13
C THR A 176 1.64 4.82 7.31
N ALA A 177 1.35 4.79 5.99
CA ALA A 177 1.37 5.95 5.12
C ALA A 177 0.31 6.98 5.55
N LEU A 178 -0.95 6.53 5.67
CA LEU A 178 -2.05 7.38 6.12
C LEU A 178 -1.84 7.93 7.53
N LEU A 179 -1.20 7.14 8.43
CA LEU A 179 -0.91 7.60 9.77
C LEU A 179 0.09 8.76 9.78
N GLU A 180 1.09 8.76 8.88
CA GLU A 180 2.00 9.90 8.71
C GLU A 180 1.26 11.15 8.25
N ILE A 181 0.42 11.02 7.21
CA ILE A 181 -0.34 12.14 6.63
C ILE A 181 -1.35 12.70 7.65
N THR A 182 -2.19 11.82 8.22
CA THR A 182 -3.24 12.26 9.17
C THR A 182 -2.67 12.85 10.44
N ASP A 183 -1.55 12.32 10.96
CA ASP A 183 -0.88 12.89 12.13
C ASP A 183 -0.36 14.31 11.86
N LYS A 184 0.16 14.58 10.66
CA LYS A 184 0.57 15.92 10.23
C LYS A 184 -0.63 16.86 10.09
N ILE A 185 -1.74 16.39 9.56
CA ILE A 185 -2.98 17.18 9.46
C ILE A 185 -3.51 17.53 10.85
N TYR A 186 -3.58 16.56 11.77
CA TYR A 186 -3.98 16.84 13.16
C TYR A 186 -3.03 17.82 13.86
N GLN A 187 -1.73 17.74 13.57
CA GLN A 187 -0.74 18.70 14.10
C GLN A 187 -0.99 20.11 13.57
N ALA A 188 -1.30 20.26 12.30
CA ALA A 188 -1.66 21.54 11.69
C ALA A 188 -2.96 22.11 12.32
N MET A 189 -3.99 21.26 12.46
CA MET A 189 -5.24 21.65 13.11
C MET A 189 -5.03 22.07 14.58
N ASP A 190 -4.10 21.43 15.30
CA ASP A 190 -3.73 21.83 16.67
C ASP A 190 -3.07 23.21 16.72
N ASN A 191 -2.35 23.58 15.67
CA ASN A 191 -1.79 24.93 15.47
C ASN A 191 -2.78 25.94 14.88
N SER A 192 -4.07 25.59 14.76
CA SER A 192 -5.09 26.41 14.10
C SER A 192 -4.81 26.69 12.62
N GLU A 193 -4.11 25.78 11.96
CA GLU A 193 -3.81 25.80 10.54
C GLU A 193 -4.84 24.98 9.75
N ILE A 194 -4.84 25.14 8.43
CA ILE A 194 -5.50 24.30 7.45
C ILE A 194 -4.48 23.48 6.68
N THR A 195 -4.91 22.39 6.07
CA THR A 195 -4.08 21.58 5.17
C THR A 195 -4.80 21.40 3.84
N ILE A 196 -4.12 21.67 2.74
CA ILE A 196 -4.58 21.33 1.40
C ILE A 196 -3.91 20.01 1.03
N LEU A 197 -4.71 18.97 0.84
CA LEU A 197 -4.26 17.62 0.43
C LEU A 197 -4.70 17.38 -1.00
N THR A 198 -3.75 17.10 -1.89
CA THR A 198 -3.99 16.80 -3.30
C THR A 198 -3.58 15.36 -3.60
N LEU A 199 -4.47 14.60 -4.22
CA LEU A 199 -4.25 13.22 -4.65
C LEU A 199 -4.04 13.19 -6.16
N LEU A 200 -2.93 12.60 -6.58
CA LEU A 200 -2.57 12.44 -7.98
C LEU A 200 -2.68 10.97 -8.39
N ASP A 201 -3.40 10.69 -9.46
CA ASP A 201 -3.63 9.36 -10.03
C ASP A 201 -2.93 9.27 -11.39
N TYR A 202 -2.30 8.13 -11.67
CA TYR A 202 -1.64 7.88 -12.96
C TYR A 202 -2.54 7.02 -13.85
N SER A 203 -2.54 7.31 -15.12
CA SER A 203 -3.20 6.49 -16.14
C SER A 203 -2.32 5.29 -16.48
N LYS A 204 -2.76 4.07 -16.13
CA LYS A 204 -2.06 2.81 -16.51
C LYS A 204 -0.54 2.85 -16.21
N ALA A 205 -0.16 3.32 -15.02
CA ALA A 205 1.23 3.60 -14.61
C ALA A 205 2.22 2.46 -14.95
N PHE A 206 1.85 1.22 -14.60
CA PHE A 206 2.67 0.04 -14.84
C PHE A 206 2.82 -0.30 -16.32
N ASP A 207 1.78 -0.04 -17.12
CA ASP A 207 1.75 -0.40 -18.55
C ASP A 207 2.50 0.63 -19.41
N CYS A 208 2.68 1.87 -18.90
CA CYS A 208 3.37 2.95 -19.59
C CYS A 208 4.85 3.08 -19.23
N ALA A 209 5.36 2.32 -18.26
CA ALA A 209 6.75 2.42 -17.78
C ALA A 209 7.76 2.17 -18.92
N ASN A 210 8.51 3.21 -19.28
CA ASN A 210 9.44 3.13 -20.42
C ASN A 210 10.72 2.38 -20.04
N HIS A 211 11.04 1.31 -20.78
CA HIS A 211 12.18 0.44 -20.50
C HIS A 211 13.52 1.18 -20.55
N ASN A 212 13.71 2.09 -21.51
CA ASN A 212 14.97 2.82 -21.65
C ASN A 212 15.20 3.81 -20.49
N ILE A 213 14.12 4.43 -19.98
CA ILE A 213 14.20 5.32 -18.80
C ILE A 213 14.49 4.47 -17.56
N ILE A 214 13.84 3.31 -17.37
CA ILE A 214 14.15 2.38 -16.28
C ILE A 214 15.63 2.00 -16.29
N LEU A 215 16.18 1.63 -17.46
CA LEU A 215 17.60 1.27 -17.59
C LEU A 215 18.53 2.45 -17.28
N ALA A 216 18.17 3.66 -17.71
CA ALA A 216 18.93 4.87 -17.39
C ALA A 216 18.91 5.15 -15.88
N MET A 217 17.76 4.99 -15.21
CA MET A 217 17.63 5.14 -13.76
C MET A 217 18.47 4.08 -13.02
N LEU A 218 18.41 2.81 -13.44
CA LEU A 218 19.23 1.75 -12.86
C LEU A 218 20.73 2.05 -13.00
N LYS A 219 21.16 2.57 -14.16
CA LYS A 219 22.54 3.00 -14.39
C LYS A 219 22.92 4.14 -13.46
N SER A 220 22.06 5.13 -13.26
CA SER A 220 22.31 6.29 -12.39
C SER A 220 22.47 5.91 -10.91
N ILE A 221 21.83 4.83 -10.48
CA ILE A 221 21.97 4.30 -9.12
C ILE A 221 23.05 3.23 -8.98
N GLY A 222 23.89 3.01 -10.01
CA GLY A 222 25.11 2.22 -9.92
C GLY A 222 25.04 0.80 -10.44
N PHE A 223 24.01 0.39 -11.17
CA PHE A 223 24.00 -0.93 -11.84
C PHE A 223 25.16 -1.05 -12.83
N ASP A 224 25.89 -2.17 -12.78
CA ASP A 224 26.93 -2.47 -13.75
C ASP A 224 26.36 -2.91 -15.11
N ASN A 225 27.23 -3.05 -16.10
CA ASN A 225 26.80 -3.39 -17.46
C ASN A 225 26.13 -4.78 -17.54
N CYS A 226 26.55 -5.74 -16.70
CA CYS A 226 25.98 -7.08 -16.68
C CYS A 226 24.54 -7.05 -16.09
N ALA A 227 24.35 -6.34 -14.99
CA ALA A 227 23.04 -6.16 -14.37
C ALA A 227 22.07 -5.36 -15.27
N LEU A 228 22.58 -4.36 -15.99
CA LEU A 228 21.79 -3.62 -16.98
C LEU A 228 21.39 -4.49 -18.18
N LYS A 229 22.31 -5.30 -18.74
CA LYS A 229 22.02 -6.25 -19.81
C LYS A 229 20.97 -7.27 -19.38
N TRP A 230 21.11 -7.82 -18.17
CA TRP A 230 20.14 -8.76 -17.62
C TRP A 230 18.75 -8.12 -17.49
N THR A 231 18.67 -6.90 -16.92
CA THR A 231 17.40 -6.18 -16.75
C THR A 231 16.78 -5.83 -18.10
N ASN A 232 17.59 -5.44 -19.09
CA ASN A 232 17.11 -5.22 -20.45
C ASN A 232 16.55 -6.51 -21.06
N SER A 233 17.25 -7.64 -20.87
CA SER A 233 16.76 -8.95 -21.32
C SER A 233 15.44 -9.34 -20.62
N TYR A 234 15.27 -9.02 -19.34
CA TYR A 234 14.02 -9.24 -18.60
C TYR A 234 12.86 -8.42 -19.18
N LEU A 235 13.08 -7.16 -19.54
CA LEU A 235 12.06 -6.23 -20.02
C LEU A 235 11.69 -6.46 -21.50
N SER A 236 12.66 -6.80 -22.35
CA SER A 236 12.49 -6.88 -23.81
C SER A 236 11.86 -8.20 -24.27
N LYS A 237 11.23 -8.14 -25.46
CA LYS A 237 10.63 -9.30 -26.16
C LYS A 237 9.60 -10.06 -25.29
N ARG A 238 8.87 -9.35 -24.46
CA ARG A 238 7.79 -9.96 -23.69
C ARG A 238 6.55 -10.09 -24.54
N VAL A 239 5.79 -11.16 -24.31
CA VAL A 239 4.52 -11.41 -25.00
C VAL A 239 3.44 -11.78 -24.01
N GLN A 240 2.21 -11.43 -24.35
CA GLN A 240 1.03 -11.80 -23.56
C GLN A 240 -0.11 -12.28 -24.45
N CYS A 241 -0.96 -13.15 -23.87
CA CYS A 241 -2.30 -13.46 -24.38
C CYS A 241 -3.32 -13.28 -23.25
N VAL A 242 -4.55 -12.93 -23.56
CA VAL A 242 -5.64 -12.77 -22.59
C VAL A 242 -6.48 -14.04 -22.56
N ARG A 243 -6.80 -14.51 -21.35
CA ARG A 243 -7.69 -15.65 -21.11
C ARG A 243 -9.01 -15.15 -20.55
N THR A 244 -10.11 -15.51 -21.20
CA THR A 244 -11.48 -15.33 -20.71
C THR A 244 -12.20 -16.69 -20.65
N HIS A 245 -13.49 -16.69 -20.34
CA HIS A 245 -14.34 -17.89 -20.44
C HIS A 245 -14.54 -18.36 -21.89
N GLU A 246 -14.33 -17.48 -22.88
CA GLU A 246 -14.44 -17.78 -24.32
C GLU A 246 -13.18 -18.42 -24.90
N GLY A 247 -12.04 -18.38 -24.18
CA GLY A 247 -10.77 -18.93 -24.62
C GLY A 247 -9.59 -18.00 -24.46
N LEU A 248 -8.59 -18.17 -25.32
CA LEU A 248 -7.36 -17.38 -25.38
C LEU A 248 -7.38 -16.45 -26.59
N SER A 249 -6.83 -15.25 -26.41
CA SER A 249 -6.54 -14.33 -27.52
C SER A 249 -5.27 -14.75 -28.26
N ASP A 250 -5.00 -14.07 -29.38
CA ASP A 250 -3.70 -14.10 -30.02
C ASP A 250 -2.58 -13.51 -29.12
N TRP A 251 -1.32 -13.94 -29.35
CA TRP A 251 -0.17 -13.41 -28.66
C TRP A 251 0.20 -12.03 -29.18
N LYS A 252 0.39 -11.07 -28.26
CA LYS A 252 0.84 -9.71 -28.58
C LYS A 252 2.12 -9.37 -27.86
N THR A 253 3.03 -8.66 -28.54
CA THR A 253 4.29 -8.16 -27.98
C THR A 253 4.07 -6.95 -27.09
N LEU A 254 4.96 -6.77 -26.09
CA LEU A 254 4.96 -5.65 -25.16
C LEU A 254 6.30 -4.91 -25.29
N ASP A 255 6.25 -3.66 -25.77
CA ASP A 255 7.44 -2.81 -25.97
C ASP A 255 7.69 -1.86 -24.80
N ASN A 256 6.70 -1.66 -23.93
CA ASN A 256 6.74 -0.83 -22.74
C ASN A 256 6.04 -1.54 -21.58
N GLY A 257 6.17 -0.95 -20.42
CA GLY A 257 5.49 -1.42 -19.22
C GLY A 257 6.20 -2.55 -18.49
N VAL A 258 5.70 -2.84 -17.30
CA VAL A 258 6.12 -3.96 -16.48
C VAL A 258 4.92 -4.84 -16.17
N PRO A 259 5.01 -6.19 -16.23
CA PRO A 259 3.84 -7.05 -16.07
C PRO A 259 3.17 -6.85 -14.71
N GLN A 260 1.88 -6.50 -14.71
CA GLN A 260 1.06 -6.41 -13.50
C GLN A 260 0.85 -7.82 -12.92
N GLY A 261 1.48 -8.10 -11.79
CA GLY A 261 1.53 -9.45 -11.19
C GLY A 261 2.95 -10.05 -11.17
N SER A 262 3.93 -9.40 -11.82
CA SER A 262 5.34 -9.76 -11.63
C SER A 262 5.86 -9.28 -10.27
N ILE A 263 6.86 -9.97 -9.75
CA ILE A 263 7.48 -9.62 -8.48
C ILE A 263 8.45 -8.45 -8.62
N LEU A 264 9.10 -8.33 -9.77
CA LEU A 264 10.08 -7.29 -10.05
C LEU A 264 9.44 -5.98 -10.54
N GLY A 265 8.29 -6.04 -11.22
CA GLY A 265 7.60 -4.87 -11.78
C GLY A 265 7.40 -3.72 -10.78
N PRO A 266 6.85 -3.98 -9.58
CA PRO A 266 6.68 -2.96 -8.55
C PRO A 266 7.98 -2.25 -8.15
N LEU A 267 9.08 -2.99 -8.03
CA LEU A 267 10.38 -2.41 -7.70
C LEU A 267 10.91 -1.52 -8.83
N LEU A 268 10.80 -1.97 -10.08
CA LEU A 268 11.22 -1.17 -11.24
C LEU A 268 10.39 0.12 -11.37
N PHE A 269 9.10 0.06 -11.09
CA PHE A 269 8.25 1.24 -11.04
C PHE A 269 8.65 2.19 -9.91
N THR A 270 8.96 1.67 -8.71
CA THR A 270 9.47 2.48 -7.61
C THR A 270 10.78 3.18 -7.98
N ILE A 271 11.68 2.48 -8.70
CA ILE A 271 12.95 3.06 -9.18
C ILE A 271 12.70 4.15 -10.22
N LEU A 272 11.69 4.01 -11.05
CA LEU A 272 11.31 5.03 -12.03
C LEU A 272 10.88 6.35 -11.38
N LEU A 273 10.25 6.28 -10.20
CA LEU A 273 9.78 7.44 -9.43
C LEU A 273 10.79 7.98 -8.42
N LEU A 274 12.02 7.46 -8.33
CA LEU A 274 13.00 7.88 -7.31
C LEU A 274 13.30 9.38 -7.30
N ASP A 275 13.17 10.05 -8.44
CA ASP A 275 13.53 11.47 -8.58
C ASP A 275 12.35 12.42 -8.40
N ILE A 276 11.15 11.95 -8.12
CA ILE A 276 9.95 12.79 -7.99
C ILE A 276 10.10 13.82 -6.87
N ASN A 277 10.82 13.48 -5.82
CA ASN A 277 11.08 14.36 -4.69
C ASN A 277 11.89 15.63 -5.09
N GLU A 278 12.71 15.57 -6.14
CA GLU A 278 13.47 16.71 -6.65
C GLU A 278 12.56 17.76 -7.34
N HIS A 279 11.30 17.41 -7.57
CA HIS A 279 10.29 18.24 -8.26
C HIS A 279 9.19 18.74 -7.31
N ILE A 280 9.30 18.46 -6.01
CA ILE A 280 8.38 18.91 -4.96
C ILE A 280 9.17 19.80 -3.99
N HIS A 281 8.89 21.10 -3.99
CA HIS A 281 9.70 22.08 -3.25
C HIS A 281 8.96 22.68 -2.05
N HIS A 282 7.65 22.90 -2.18
CA HIS A 282 6.82 23.54 -1.17
C HIS A 282 6.01 22.55 -0.36
N CYS A 283 5.50 21.51 -1.04
CA CYS A 283 4.65 20.50 -0.43
C CYS A 283 5.45 19.42 0.28
N LYS A 284 4.84 18.84 1.31
CA LYS A 284 5.18 17.51 1.78
C LYS A 284 4.49 16.50 0.87
N TYR A 285 5.05 15.30 0.79
CA TYR A 285 4.49 14.26 -0.05
C TYR A 285 4.54 12.89 0.62
N HIS A 286 3.74 11.98 0.11
CA HIS A 286 3.80 10.56 0.40
C HIS A 286 3.47 9.77 -0.87
N LEU A 287 4.15 8.64 -1.07
CA LEU A 287 3.98 7.79 -2.24
C LEU A 287 3.57 6.39 -1.79
N TYR A 288 2.57 5.83 -2.46
CA TYR A 288 2.20 4.44 -2.30
C TYR A 288 2.02 3.77 -3.67
N ALA A 289 3.09 3.24 -4.22
CA ALA A 289 3.21 2.83 -5.62
C ALA A 289 2.97 4.02 -6.58
N ASP A 290 1.88 3.96 -7.32
CA ASP A 290 1.39 5.02 -8.20
C ASP A 290 0.52 6.06 -7.48
N ASP A 291 -0.08 5.74 -6.34
CA ASP A 291 -0.82 6.74 -5.56
C ASP A 291 0.16 7.78 -4.97
N THR A 292 0.02 9.03 -5.39
CA THR A 292 0.85 10.15 -4.94
C THR A 292 0.01 11.17 -4.18
N GLN A 293 0.38 11.41 -2.92
CA GLN A 293 -0.22 12.43 -2.07
C GLN A 293 0.76 13.58 -1.90
N ILE A 294 0.33 14.81 -2.18
CA ILE A 294 1.07 16.02 -1.82
C ILE A 294 0.20 16.88 -0.91
N TYR A 295 0.79 17.52 0.09
CA TYR A 295 0.03 18.34 1.04
C TYR A 295 0.86 19.49 1.59
N LEU A 296 0.17 20.60 1.84
CA LEU A 296 0.75 21.82 2.42
C LEU A 296 -0.15 22.31 3.54
N SER A 297 0.45 22.72 4.66
CA SER A 297 -0.28 23.25 5.81
C SER A 297 0.17 24.67 6.12
N GLY A 298 -0.77 25.54 6.51
CA GLY A 298 -0.51 26.92 6.88
C GLY A 298 -1.73 27.60 7.47
N LYS A 299 -1.61 28.87 7.84
CA LYS A 299 -2.70 29.65 8.40
C LYS A 299 -3.75 29.97 7.33
N VAL A 300 -4.99 30.19 7.74
CA VAL A 300 -6.09 30.54 6.83
C VAL A 300 -5.78 31.78 5.98
N GLY A 301 -5.12 32.79 6.56
CA GLY A 301 -4.73 34.01 5.83
C GLY A 301 -3.66 33.81 4.75
N GLU A 302 -2.98 32.66 4.77
CA GLU A 302 -1.91 32.31 3.81
C GLU A 302 -2.44 31.39 2.68
N VAL A 303 -3.75 31.10 2.64
CA VAL A 303 -4.33 30.12 1.72
C VAL A 303 -4.04 30.41 0.25
N LEU A 304 -4.06 31.67 -0.19
CA LEU A 304 -3.76 32.06 -1.57
C LEU A 304 -2.32 31.71 -1.93
N THR A 305 -1.36 32.09 -1.09
CA THR A 305 0.05 31.73 -1.25
C THR A 305 0.26 30.21 -1.26
N MET A 306 -0.45 29.49 -0.40
CA MET A 306 -0.40 28.02 -0.40
C MET A 306 -0.90 27.43 -1.73
N MET A 307 -1.99 27.98 -2.29
CA MET A 307 -2.53 27.53 -3.58
C MET A 307 -1.52 27.78 -4.71
N ASP A 308 -0.84 28.93 -4.73
CA ASP A 308 0.21 29.24 -5.71
C ASP A 308 1.40 28.28 -5.59
N GLN A 309 1.87 28.02 -4.38
CA GLN A 309 2.95 27.07 -4.09
C GLN A 309 2.60 25.65 -4.52
N ILE A 310 1.38 25.20 -4.28
CA ILE A 310 0.92 23.88 -4.72
C ILE A 310 0.85 23.84 -6.25
N ASN A 311 0.36 24.89 -6.91
CA ASN A 311 0.32 24.97 -8.37
C ASN A 311 1.73 24.93 -8.98
N GLU A 312 2.72 25.55 -8.35
CA GLU A 312 4.13 25.45 -8.78
C GLU A 312 4.64 24.01 -8.72
N ASP A 313 4.41 23.32 -7.60
CA ASP A 313 4.81 21.92 -7.45
C ASP A 313 4.05 21.00 -8.42
N LEU A 314 2.74 21.20 -8.62
CA LEU A 314 1.93 20.47 -9.58
C LEU A 314 2.46 20.59 -11.00
N LYS A 315 2.87 21.80 -11.42
CA LYS A 315 3.50 22.04 -12.72
C LYS A 315 4.80 21.24 -12.86
N LYS A 316 5.68 21.29 -11.86
CA LYS A 316 6.96 20.56 -11.87
C LYS A 316 6.75 19.03 -11.88
N ILE A 317 5.77 18.52 -11.11
CA ILE A 317 5.39 17.11 -11.14
C ILE A 317 4.87 16.72 -12.53
N PHE A 318 4.02 17.53 -13.16
CA PHE A 318 3.53 17.26 -14.50
C PHE A 318 4.66 17.24 -15.56
N GLU A 319 5.60 18.17 -15.47
CA GLU A 319 6.79 18.19 -16.33
C GLU A 319 7.66 16.95 -16.14
N PHE A 320 7.88 16.52 -14.88
CA PHE A 320 8.60 15.31 -14.53
C PHE A 320 7.90 14.06 -15.09
N THR A 321 6.62 13.86 -14.76
CA THR A 321 5.86 12.67 -15.19
C THR A 321 5.82 12.57 -16.71
N SER A 322 5.59 13.70 -17.39
CA SER A 322 5.61 13.79 -18.85
C SER A 322 6.98 13.45 -19.43
N ALA A 323 8.08 13.88 -18.78
CA ALA A 323 9.45 13.56 -19.21
C ALA A 323 9.79 12.08 -19.03
N TYR A 324 9.20 11.42 -18.03
CA TYR A 324 9.39 10.01 -17.72
C TYR A 324 8.39 9.08 -18.43
N ASN A 325 7.63 9.62 -19.39
CA ASN A 325 6.59 8.90 -20.16
C ASN A 325 5.47 8.34 -19.24
N LEU A 326 5.19 9.03 -18.14
CA LEU A 326 4.08 8.73 -17.25
C LEU A 326 2.96 9.75 -17.49
N THR A 327 1.72 9.30 -17.56
CA THR A 327 0.56 10.16 -17.81
C THR A 327 -0.28 10.26 -16.55
N LEU A 328 -0.50 11.49 -16.05
CA LEU A 328 -1.43 11.74 -14.96
C LEU A 328 -2.87 11.69 -15.48
N ASN A 329 -3.77 11.09 -14.70
CA ASN A 329 -5.20 11.07 -14.97
C ASN A 329 -5.87 12.28 -14.32
N ILE A 330 -5.90 13.40 -15.05
CA ILE A 330 -6.39 14.69 -14.53
C ILE A 330 -7.81 14.56 -13.96
N GLY A 331 -8.70 13.83 -14.63
CA GLY A 331 -10.08 13.65 -14.18
C GLY A 331 -10.24 12.87 -12.87
N LYS A 332 -9.20 12.13 -12.44
CA LYS A 332 -9.17 11.46 -11.15
C LYS A 332 -8.35 12.19 -10.09
N CYS A 333 -7.48 13.12 -10.49
CA CYS A 333 -6.76 13.97 -9.56
C CYS A 333 -7.74 14.91 -8.87
N LYS A 334 -7.66 15.00 -7.53
CA LYS A 334 -8.60 15.79 -6.72
C LYS A 334 -7.88 16.37 -5.53
N TYR A 335 -8.47 17.41 -4.92
CA TYR A 335 -7.94 17.95 -3.69
C TYR A 335 -9.04 18.23 -2.67
N ILE A 336 -8.63 18.33 -1.41
CA ILE A 336 -9.48 18.65 -0.28
C ILE A 336 -8.76 19.65 0.62
N ILE A 337 -9.51 20.60 1.19
CA ILE A 337 -9.00 21.51 2.21
C ILE A 337 -9.51 21.01 3.56
N ILE A 338 -8.58 20.70 4.46
CA ILE A 338 -8.88 20.08 5.76
C ILE A 338 -8.55 21.08 6.87
N GLY A 339 -9.47 21.25 7.82
CA GLY A 339 -9.26 22.15 8.93
C GLY A 339 -10.34 22.03 10.02
N SER A 340 -10.22 22.83 11.07
CA SER A 340 -11.29 22.96 12.05
C SER A 340 -12.52 23.60 11.42
N PRO A 341 -13.75 23.31 11.92
CA PRO A 341 -14.97 23.93 11.41
C PRO A 341 -14.89 25.47 11.37
N ASN A 342 -14.25 26.07 12.37
CA ASN A 342 -14.08 27.52 12.43
C ASN A 342 -13.14 28.05 11.33
N ASN A 343 -12.05 27.35 11.06
CA ASN A 343 -11.12 27.73 10.00
C ASN A 343 -11.74 27.54 8.62
N LEU A 344 -12.50 26.48 8.40
CA LEU A 344 -13.20 26.22 7.14
C LEU A 344 -14.29 27.29 6.89
N LYS A 345 -15.04 27.72 7.92
CA LYS A 345 -16.00 28.82 7.79
C LYS A 345 -15.35 30.12 7.31
N LYS A 346 -14.14 30.45 7.80
CA LYS A 346 -13.40 31.65 7.33
C LYS A 346 -13.06 31.59 5.84
N LEU A 347 -12.88 30.41 5.28
CA LEU A 347 -12.60 30.23 3.85
C LEU A 347 -13.81 30.47 2.95
N HIS A 348 -15.05 30.41 3.47
CA HIS A 348 -16.24 30.64 2.63
C HIS A 348 -16.28 32.03 2.00
N ASN A 349 -15.63 33.01 2.62
CA ASN A 349 -15.59 34.40 2.15
C ASN A 349 -14.33 34.72 1.32
N VAL A 350 -13.48 33.70 1.06
CA VAL A 350 -12.24 33.87 0.28
C VAL A 350 -12.47 33.30 -1.12
N ASN A 351 -12.26 34.11 -2.15
CA ASN A 351 -12.25 33.61 -3.51
C ASN A 351 -10.96 32.86 -3.76
N LEU A 352 -11.02 31.51 -3.74
CA LEU A 352 -9.87 30.64 -3.90
C LEU A 352 -9.59 30.42 -5.40
N PRO A 353 -8.34 30.58 -5.86
CA PRO A 353 -7.96 30.18 -7.20
C PRO A 353 -8.05 28.67 -7.35
N ASP A 354 -8.17 28.17 -8.58
CA ASP A 354 -8.13 26.74 -8.85
C ASP A 354 -6.71 26.18 -8.70
N LEU A 355 -6.62 24.96 -8.15
CA LEU A 355 -5.45 24.13 -8.38
C LEU A 355 -5.52 23.56 -9.79
N THR A 356 -4.48 23.74 -10.58
CA THR A 356 -4.45 23.34 -11.98
C THR A 356 -3.38 22.29 -12.27
N LEU A 357 -3.72 21.36 -13.15
CA LEU A 357 -2.78 20.38 -13.69
C LEU A 357 -2.86 20.43 -15.22
N ALA A 358 -1.76 20.72 -15.90
CA ALA A 358 -1.75 20.95 -17.36
C ALA A 358 -2.84 21.95 -17.82
N ASN A 359 -2.98 23.08 -17.13
CA ASN A 359 -3.99 24.12 -17.36
C ASN A 359 -5.46 23.67 -17.20
N THR A 360 -5.68 22.49 -16.61
CA THR A 360 -7.02 22.00 -16.31
C THR A 360 -7.26 22.09 -14.80
N PRO A 361 -8.38 22.70 -14.36
CA PRO A 361 -8.68 22.80 -12.93
C PRO A 361 -8.93 21.43 -12.31
N LEU A 362 -8.41 21.22 -11.12
CA LEU A 362 -8.65 20.04 -10.31
C LEU A 362 -9.95 20.22 -9.51
N GLU A 363 -10.71 19.14 -9.38
CA GLU A 363 -11.94 19.15 -8.62
C GLU A 363 -11.67 19.23 -7.11
N ARG A 364 -12.19 20.26 -6.45
CA ARG A 364 -12.24 20.32 -4.98
C ARG A 364 -13.35 19.43 -4.45
N LYS A 365 -13.04 18.61 -3.44
CA LYS A 365 -14.00 17.73 -2.78
C LYS A 365 -14.11 18.10 -1.29
N SER A 366 -15.30 17.88 -0.70
CA SER A 366 -15.52 17.90 0.75
C SER A 366 -15.15 16.57 1.41
N GLU A 367 -15.11 15.50 0.62
CA GLU A 367 -14.68 14.16 1.02
C GLU A 367 -14.01 13.44 -0.15
N LEU A 368 -12.97 12.65 0.13
CA LEU A 368 -12.26 11.84 -0.87
C LEU A 368 -11.70 10.55 -0.25
N TYR A 369 -11.47 9.55 -1.10
CA TYR A 369 -10.80 8.33 -0.67
C TYR A 369 -9.29 8.45 -0.91
N ASP A 370 -8.52 8.25 0.16
CA ASP A 370 -7.06 8.08 0.09
C ASP A 370 -6.70 6.68 0.60
N LEU A 371 -6.02 5.90 -0.24
CA LEU A 371 -5.65 4.51 0.04
C LEU A 371 -6.81 3.68 0.66
N GLY A 372 -8.01 3.89 0.15
CA GLY A 372 -9.21 3.15 0.59
C GLY A 372 -9.85 3.64 1.90
N ILE A 373 -9.40 4.75 2.47
CA ILE A 373 -9.98 5.41 3.64
C ILE A 373 -10.64 6.72 3.20
N LEU A 374 -11.87 6.95 3.63
CA LEU A 374 -12.58 8.20 3.38
C LEU A 374 -12.08 9.29 4.31
N ILE A 375 -11.56 10.35 3.73
CA ILE A 375 -11.08 11.55 4.41
C ILE A 375 -12.08 12.68 4.16
N THR A 376 -12.51 13.35 5.22
CA THR A 376 -13.43 14.49 5.18
C THR A 376 -12.70 15.79 5.55
N GLU A 377 -13.23 16.93 5.14
CA GLU A 377 -12.64 18.26 5.41
C GLU A 377 -12.48 18.59 6.91
N ASN A 378 -13.23 17.94 7.79
CA ASN A 378 -13.08 18.06 9.24
C ASN A 378 -12.29 16.91 9.87
N LEU A 379 -11.76 15.98 9.06
CA LEU A 379 -11.08 14.75 9.47
C LEU A 379 -11.89 13.96 10.54
N THR A 380 -13.21 13.89 10.35
CA THR A 380 -14.12 13.06 11.15
C THR A 380 -14.29 11.69 10.51
N TRP A 381 -14.51 10.67 11.33
CA TRP A 381 -14.56 9.28 10.86
C TRP A 381 -16.00 8.72 10.75
N ASP A 382 -17.03 9.54 10.99
CA ASP A 382 -18.42 9.08 11.05
C ASP A 382 -18.88 8.48 9.72
N ARG A 383 -18.55 9.12 8.60
CA ARG A 383 -18.87 8.65 7.25
C ARG A 383 -18.13 7.34 6.91
N GLN A 384 -16.81 7.32 7.14
CA GLN A 384 -16.00 6.11 6.94
C GLN A 384 -16.55 4.94 7.75
N LEU A 385 -16.90 5.19 9.02
CA LEU A 385 -17.43 4.17 9.90
C LEU A 385 -18.79 3.66 9.45
N SER A 386 -19.67 4.55 9.00
CA SER A 386 -20.98 4.19 8.45
C SER A 386 -20.85 3.28 7.23
N ASN A 387 -19.90 3.57 6.33
CA ASN A 387 -19.61 2.75 5.17
C ASN A 387 -19.10 1.34 5.56
N VAL A 388 -18.18 1.28 6.54
CA VAL A 388 -17.66 -0.01 7.05
C VAL A 388 -18.76 -0.82 7.73
N ILE A 389 -19.64 -0.19 8.51
CA ILE A 389 -20.77 -0.86 9.16
C ILE A 389 -21.73 -1.42 8.12
N ALA A 390 -22.11 -0.62 7.12
CA ALA A 390 -23.01 -1.06 6.04
C ALA A 390 -22.42 -2.24 5.26
N SER A 391 -21.14 -2.16 4.88
CA SER A 391 -20.44 -3.26 4.22
C SER A 391 -20.40 -4.52 5.09
N SER A 392 -20.14 -4.37 6.40
CA SER A 392 -20.09 -5.49 7.33
C SER A 392 -21.43 -6.20 7.48
N TYR A 393 -22.53 -5.45 7.56
CA TYR A 393 -23.88 -6.03 7.57
C TYR A 393 -24.23 -6.71 6.23
N GLY A 394 -23.83 -6.14 5.10
CA GLY A 394 -23.97 -6.76 3.78
C GLY A 394 -23.28 -8.13 3.70
N ARG A 395 -22.03 -8.19 4.19
CA ARG A 395 -21.27 -9.43 4.26
C ARG A 395 -21.89 -10.44 5.24
N LEU A 396 -22.36 -9.99 6.38
CA LEU A 396 -23.06 -10.84 7.34
C LEU A 396 -24.35 -11.41 6.73
N LYS A 397 -25.13 -10.60 5.99
CA LYS A 397 -26.31 -11.06 5.24
C LYS A 397 -25.96 -12.15 4.22
N ASN A 398 -24.83 -12.00 3.52
CA ASN A 398 -24.36 -13.04 2.60
C ASN A 398 -23.97 -14.33 3.35
N ALA A 399 -23.33 -14.23 4.51
CA ALA A 399 -23.01 -15.39 5.35
C ALA A 399 -24.27 -16.11 5.85
N TYR A 400 -25.36 -15.40 6.12
CA TYR A 400 -26.66 -15.99 6.50
C TYR A 400 -27.24 -16.92 5.44
N ARG A 401 -26.94 -16.72 4.15
CA ARG A 401 -27.39 -17.62 3.07
C ARG A 401 -26.83 -19.03 3.22
N ALA A 402 -25.61 -19.13 3.78
CA ALA A 402 -24.94 -20.41 4.01
C ALA A 402 -25.09 -20.94 5.44
N LYS A 403 -25.93 -20.33 6.31
CA LYS A 403 -25.97 -20.61 7.74
C LYS A 403 -26.22 -22.09 8.09
N ASN A 404 -27.01 -22.80 7.29
CA ASN A 404 -27.39 -24.19 7.54
C ASN A 404 -26.28 -25.18 7.13
N PHE A 405 -25.37 -24.77 6.25
CA PHE A 405 -24.26 -25.58 5.75
C PHE A 405 -22.97 -25.39 6.56
N LEU A 406 -22.92 -24.39 7.44
CA LEU A 406 -21.71 -24.05 8.20
C LEU A 406 -21.80 -24.57 9.62
N SER A 407 -20.76 -25.29 10.05
CA SER A 407 -20.56 -25.62 11.45
C SER A 407 -20.34 -24.35 12.27
N ARG A 408 -20.53 -24.42 13.60
CA ARG A 408 -20.28 -23.28 14.49
C ARG A 408 -18.83 -22.76 14.36
N LYS A 409 -17.86 -23.64 14.25
CA LYS A 409 -16.44 -23.29 14.04
C LYS A 409 -16.24 -22.57 12.70
N SER A 410 -16.84 -23.07 11.63
CA SER A 410 -16.78 -22.42 10.31
C SER A 410 -17.44 -21.05 10.31
N LYS A 411 -18.59 -20.88 10.99
CA LYS A 411 -19.24 -19.58 11.16
C LYS A 411 -18.33 -18.58 11.86
N ALA A 412 -17.63 -18.99 12.94
CA ALA A 412 -16.69 -18.14 13.65
C ALA A 412 -15.54 -17.68 12.75
N ILE A 413 -14.98 -18.57 11.93
CA ILE A 413 -13.94 -18.27 10.94
C ILE A 413 -14.47 -17.26 9.90
N VAL A 414 -15.64 -17.51 9.31
CA VAL A 414 -16.27 -16.62 8.33
C VAL A 414 -16.50 -15.22 8.93
N VAL A 415 -17.05 -15.16 10.14
CA VAL A 415 -17.27 -13.88 10.83
C VAL A 415 -15.95 -13.12 11.03
N GLU A 416 -14.93 -13.77 11.55
CA GLU A 416 -13.65 -13.13 11.87
C GLU A 416 -12.96 -12.58 10.60
N TYR A 417 -12.87 -13.39 9.54
CA TYR A 417 -12.09 -13.05 8.36
C TYR A 417 -12.89 -12.32 7.27
N TYR A 418 -14.18 -12.56 7.15
CA TYR A 418 -15.01 -11.96 6.10
C TYR A 418 -15.78 -10.71 6.57
N VAL A 419 -16.25 -10.69 7.82
CA VAL A 419 -17.06 -9.57 8.35
C VAL A 419 -16.22 -8.63 9.21
N LEU A 420 -15.66 -9.11 10.33
CA LEU A 420 -14.98 -8.27 11.32
C LEU A 420 -13.60 -7.76 10.85
N SER A 421 -13.00 -8.40 9.85
CA SER A 421 -11.76 -7.91 9.23
C SER A 421 -11.89 -6.50 8.65
N GLN A 422 -13.10 -6.07 8.25
CA GLN A 422 -13.38 -4.73 7.75
C GLN A 422 -13.03 -3.63 8.76
N PHE A 423 -13.24 -3.89 10.04
CA PHE A 423 -12.91 -2.97 11.12
C PHE A 423 -11.43 -2.93 11.47
N ASN A 424 -10.61 -3.83 10.93
CA ASN A 424 -9.17 -3.82 11.17
C ASN A 424 -8.45 -2.81 10.27
N TYR A 425 -8.98 -2.58 9.05
CA TYR A 425 -8.37 -1.67 8.10
C TYR A 425 -8.51 -0.22 8.55
N GLY A 426 -7.40 0.49 8.70
CA GLY A 426 -7.38 1.88 9.14
C GLY A 426 -7.86 2.13 10.58
N SER A 427 -8.10 1.08 11.39
CA SER A 427 -8.60 1.23 12.77
C SER A 427 -7.72 2.12 13.64
N THR A 428 -6.42 2.09 13.43
CA THR A 428 -5.44 2.89 14.17
C THR A 428 -5.45 4.38 13.82
N LEU A 429 -6.05 4.75 12.68
CA LEU A 429 -6.23 6.16 12.30
C LEU A 429 -7.37 6.82 13.10
N MET A 430 -8.41 6.03 13.40
CA MET A 430 -9.66 6.52 13.97
C MET A 430 -9.59 6.55 15.50
N GLN A 431 -8.74 7.39 16.10
CA GLN A 431 -8.53 7.41 17.55
C GLN A 431 -9.61 8.17 18.34
N ASN A 432 -10.35 9.06 17.66
CA ASN A 432 -11.33 9.96 18.27
C ASN A 432 -12.79 9.54 18.05
N LEU A 433 -13.06 8.23 18.00
CA LEU A 433 -14.44 7.76 17.87
C LEU A 433 -15.28 8.11 19.11
N SER A 434 -16.47 8.64 18.87
CA SER A 434 -17.46 8.89 19.92
C SER A 434 -17.95 7.57 20.55
N ARG A 435 -18.43 7.65 21.79
CA ARG A 435 -19.08 6.49 22.47
C ARG A 435 -20.21 5.90 21.63
N SER A 436 -21.00 6.75 20.96
CA SER A 436 -22.06 6.33 20.05
C SER A 436 -21.51 5.48 18.89
N ASN A 437 -20.39 5.88 18.29
CA ASN A 437 -19.76 5.15 17.19
C ASN A 437 -19.19 3.81 17.66
N ILE A 438 -18.55 3.77 18.82
CA ILE A 438 -18.08 2.52 19.43
C ILE A 438 -19.26 1.56 19.66
N ALA A 439 -20.39 2.07 20.19
CA ALA A 439 -21.60 1.28 20.38
C ALA A 439 -22.16 0.74 19.04
N LYS A 440 -22.15 1.54 17.97
CA LYS A 440 -22.58 1.08 16.63
C LYS A 440 -21.71 -0.06 16.11
N ILE A 441 -20.39 0.02 16.24
CA ILE A 441 -19.46 -1.05 15.85
C ILE A 441 -19.72 -2.31 16.70
N GLN A 442 -19.92 -2.14 18.01
CA GLN A 442 -20.21 -3.26 18.90
C GLN A 442 -21.51 -3.98 18.54
N LYS A 443 -22.54 -3.26 18.07
CA LYS A 443 -23.78 -3.87 17.56
C LYS A 443 -23.53 -4.82 16.39
N VAL A 444 -22.60 -4.51 15.49
CA VAL A 444 -22.23 -5.43 14.39
C VAL A 444 -21.61 -6.71 14.95
N GLN A 445 -20.68 -6.60 15.90
CA GLN A 445 -20.06 -7.77 16.52
C GLN A 445 -21.10 -8.62 17.28
N ASN A 446 -22.05 -7.96 17.96
CA ASN A 446 -23.16 -8.64 18.64
C ASN A 446 -24.02 -9.43 17.64
N ALA A 447 -24.33 -8.86 16.48
CA ALA A 447 -25.06 -9.56 15.40
C ALA A 447 -24.26 -10.77 14.87
N CYS A 448 -22.95 -10.61 14.71
CA CYS A 448 -22.05 -11.69 14.33
C CYS A 448 -22.05 -12.84 15.36
N THR A 449 -22.01 -12.52 16.66
CA THR A 449 -22.09 -13.53 17.73
C THR A 449 -23.41 -14.30 17.68
N ARG A 450 -24.54 -13.61 17.46
CA ARG A 450 -25.84 -14.27 17.28
C ARG A 450 -25.86 -15.20 16.06
N PHE A 451 -25.26 -14.79 14.95
CA PHE A 451 -25.12 -15.65 13.76
C PHE A 451 -24.34 -16.92 14.06
N ILE A 452 -23.22 -16.83 14.80
CA ILE A 452 -22.39 -17.99 15.14
C ILE A 452 -23.18 -19.01 15.96
N PHE A 453 -23.96 -18.56 16.93
CA PHE A 453 -24.71 -19.41 17.85
C PHE A 453 -26.13 -19.72 17.42
N GLY A 454 -26.62 -19.14 16.32
CA GLY A 454 -27.99 -19.33 15.83
C GLY A 454 -29.06 -18.63 16.68
N LEU A 455 -28.69 -17.61 17.43
CA LEU A 455 -29.57 -16.88 18.34
C LEU A 455 -30.45 -15.86 17.61
N ARG A 456 -31.56 -15.47 18.26
CA ARG A 456 -32.48 -14.43 17.77
C ARG A 456 -31.91 -13.04 18.00
N LYS A 457 -32.48 -12.02 17.36
CA LYS A 457 -32.02 -10.63 17.39
C LYS A 457 -31.89 -10.04 18.79
N PHE A 458 -32.75 -10.41 19.71
CA PHE A 458 -32.81 -9.85 21.07
C PHE A 458 -32.26 -10.76 22.16
N ASP A 459 -31.78 -11.96 21.81
CA ASP A 459 -31.21 -12.87 22.80
C ASP A 459 -29.93 -12.28 23.42
N HIS A 460 -29.73 -12.54 24.71
CA HIS A 460 -28.50 -12.19 25.41
C HIS A 460 -27.31 -12.98 24.88
N ILE A 461 -26.13 -12.35 24.84
CA ILE A 461 -24.93 -12.93 24.22
C ILE A 461 -23.69 -12.93 25.15
N SER A 462 -23.84 -12.52 26.42
CA SER A 462 -22.69 -12.38 27.33
C SER A 462 -21.94 -13.71 27.55
N GLN A 463 -22.70 -14.83 27.71
CA GLN A 463 -22.09 -16.16 27.85
C GLN A 463 -21.37 -16.58 26.58
N GLN A 464 -21.95 -16.32 25.41
CA GLN A 464 -21.38 -16.63 24.11
C GLN A 464 -20.10 -15.86 23.82
N PHE A 465 -20.04 -14.60 24.26
CA PHE A 465 -18.83 -13.80 24.19
C PHE A 465 -17.68 -14.42 25.00
N LYS A 466 -17.95 -14.84 26.23
CA LYS A 466 -16.97 -15.52 27.09
C LYS A 466 -16.49 -16.83 26.45
N GLU A 467 -17.43 -17.61 25.89
CA GLU A 467 -17.11 -18.87 25.24
C GLU A 467 -16.22 -18.69 23.99
N LEU A 468 -16.48 -17.66 23.16
CA LEU A 468 -15.68 -17.38 21.97
C LEU A 468 -14.28 -16.85 22.31
N LYS A 469 -14.04 -16.35 23.53
CA LYS A 469 -12.78 -15.70 23.94
C LYS A 469 -12.34 -14.61 22.94
N VAL A 470 -13.30 -13.79 22.51
CA VAL A 470 -13.06 -12.67 21.57
C VAL A 470 -13.07 -11.35 22.30
N LEU A 471 -12.21 -10.42 21.88
CA LEU A 471 -12.22 -9.06 22.38
C LEU A 471 -13.44 -8.31 21.86
N ASN A 472 -14.05 -7.47 22.70
CA ASN A 472 -15.00 -6.47 22.25
C ASN A 472 -14.33 -5.50 21.27
N MET A 473 -15.11 -4.70 20.54
CA MET A 473 -14.57 -3.85 19.48
C MET A 473 -13.64 -2.74 19.98
N GLU A 474 -13.83 -2.25 21.19
CA GLU A 474 -12.96 -1.27 21.83
C GLU A 474 -11.59 -1.89 22.15
N ASN A 475 -11.58 -2.99 22.90
CA ASN A 475 -10.36 -3.72 23.25
C ASN A 475 -9.61 -4.26 22.02
N ARG A 476 -10.34 -4.65 20.95
CA ARG A 476 -9.75 -5.04 19.67
C ARG A 476 -8.96 -3.89 19.03
N ARG A 477 -9.47 -2.67 19.09
CA ARG A 477 -8.81 -1.46 18.57
C ARG A 477 -7.60 -1.09 19.44
N THR A 478 -7.73 -1.12 20.76
CA THR A 478 -6.62 -0.91 21.70
C THR A 478 -5.49 -1.90 21.43
N LEU A 479 -5.81 -3.19 21.29
CA LEU A 479 -4.80 -4.20 20.94
C LEU A 479 -4.05 -3.86 19.63
N GLN A 480 -4.78 -3.45 18.58
CA GLN A 480 -4.16 -3.12 17.28
C GLN A 480 -3.26 -1.89 17.38
N SER A 481 -3.71 -0.84 18.06
CA SER A 481 -2.95 0.40 18.26
C SER A 481 -1.68 0.16 19.09
N ALA A 482 -1.80 -0.60 20.18
CA ALA A 482 -0.67 -0.93 21.06
C ALA A 482 0.35 -1.84 20.35
N VAL A 483 -0.09 -2.83 19.56
CA VAL A 483 0.80 -3.68 18.76
C VAL A 483 1.52 -2.86 17.68
N LEU A 484 0.85 -1.91 17.03
CA LEU A 484 1.51 -1.02 16.08
C LEU A 484 2.56 -0.15 16.77
N MET A 485 2.24 0.41 17.93
CA MET A 485 3.20 1.19 18.73
C MET A 485 4.41 0.35 19.14
N HIS A 486 4.17 -0.88 19.60
CA HIS A 486 5.24 -1.82 19.94
C HIS A 486 6.15 -2.15 18.73
N LYS A 487 5.57 -2.25 17.52
CA LYS A 487 6.35 -2.39 16.28
C LYS A 487 7.18 -1.14 15.97
N ILE A 488 6.63 0.06 16.17
CA ILE A 488 7.32 1.34 15.93
C ILE A 488 8.55 1.43 16.84
N ILE A 489 8.40 1.15 18.13
CA ILE A 489 9.49 1.19 19.13
C ILE A 489 10.58 0.17 18.79
N ASN A 490 10.19 -1.03 18.36
CA ASN A 490 11.10 -2.11 17.98
C ASN A 490 11.67 -1.98 16.56
N LYS A 491 11.61 -0.80 15.94
CA LYS A 491 12.11 -0.53 14.58
C LYS A 491 11.55 -1.48 13.50
N LYS A 492 10.34 -2.01 13.73
CA LYS A 492 9.56 -2.82 12.78
C LYS A 492 8.39 -2.04 12.19
N ALA A 493 8.64 -0.76 11.92
CA ALA A 493 7.78 0.21 11.27
C ALA A 493 8.64 1.19 10.47
N PRO A 494 8.06 2.02 9.59
CA PRO A 494 8.79 3.04 8.83
C PRO A 494 9.54 4.03 9.72
N THR A 495 10.67 4.54 9.23
CA THR A 495 11.50 5.49 9.97
C THR A 495 10.77 6.81 10.25
N TYR A 496 9.90 7.27 9.34
CA TYR A 496 9.10 8.48 9.53
C TYR A 496 8.10 8.37 10.71
N LEU A 497 7.73 7.14 11.14
CA LEU A 497 6.95 6.94 12.36
C LEU A 497 7.85 6.77 13.59
N SER A 498 8.94 6.00 13.47
CA SER A 498 9.83 5.75 14.62
C SER A 498 10.59 6.99 15.07
N SER A 499 10.88 7.92 14.16
CA SER A 499 11.50 9.21 14.49
C SER A 499 10.62 10.13 15.35
N LYS A 500 9.30 9.89 15.40
CA LYS A 500 8.37 10.65 16.24
C LYS A 500 8.38 10.22 17.71
N ILE A 501 9.01 9.08 18.02
CA ILE A 501 9.07 8.54 19.38
C ILE A 501 10.27 9.09 20.11
N ILE A 502 10.01 9.83 21.16
CA ILE A 502 11.03 10.39 22.05
C ILE A 502 10.83 9.77 23.42
N PHE A 503 11.86 9.15 23.97
CA PHE A 503 11.82 8.66 25.35
C PHE A 503 12.19 9.79 26.32
N ARG A 504 11.63 9.75 27.54
CA ARG A 504 11.86 10.80 28.53
C ARG A 504 13.33 11.00 28.90
N HIS A 505 14.12 9.92 28.93
CA HIS A 505 15.56 10.03 29.19
C HIS A 505 16.33 10.80 28.10
N MET A 506 15.79 10.89 26.87
CA MET A 506 16.40 11.67 25.78
C MET A 506 16.21 13.19 25.95
N LEU A 507 15.24 13.60 26.76
CA LEU A 507 14.93 15.02 27.01
C LEU A 507 15.62 15.56 28.26
N HIS A 508 16.01 14.68 29.17
CA HIS A 508 16.60 15.05 30.45
C HIS A 508 18.02 14.47 30.52
N GLY A 509 19.02 15.31 30.78
CA GLY A 509 20.42 14.87 30.96
C GLY A 509 20.68 14.05 32.23
N ARG A 510 19.65 13.71 33.01
CA ARG A 510 19.70 12.92 34.25
C ARG A 510 18.91 11.63 34.10
N ASN A 511 19.39 10.57 34.76
CA ASN A 511 18.64 9.31 34.89
C ASN A 511 17.44 9.51 35.80
N ILE A 512 16.23 9.49 35.23
CA ILE A 512 14.96 9.58 35.95
C ILE A 512 14.28 8.20 35.97
N ARG A 513 13.58 7.88 37.07
CA ARG A 513 12.84 6.60 37.21
C ARG A 513 11.90 6.32 36.05
N SER A 514 11.29 7.35 35.46
CA SER A 514 10.40 7.24 34.29
C SER A 514 11.12 7.37 32.93
N GLY A 515 12.45 7.33 32.89
CA GLY A 515 13.26 7.53 31.68
C GLY A 515 12.96 6.57 30.55
N GLY A 516 12.54 5.35 30.86
CA GLY A 516 12.11 4.33 29.89
C GLY A 516 10.76 4.57 29.26
N LYS A 517 9.95 5.52 29.80
CA LYS A 517 8.63 5.87 29.25
C LYS A 517 8.75 6.82 28.05
N ILE A 518 7.75 6.73 27.17
CA ILE A 518 7.67 7.63 26.03
C ILE A 518 7.23 9.02 26.50
N HIS A 519 7.85 10.05 25.96
CA HIS A 519 7.40 11.43 26.16
C HIS A 519 6.09 11.67 25.43
N ILE A 520 5.15 12.33 26.12
CA ILE A 520 3.84 12.71 25.57
C ILE A 520 3.87 14.21 25.30
N SER A 521 3.81 14.60 24.03
CA SER A 521 3.80 16.02 23.65
C SER A 521 2.56 16.74 24.20
N SER A 522 2.70 18.02 24.53
CA SER A 522 1.58 18.91 24.83
C SER A 522 0.65 19.08 23.62
N TYR A 523 -0.53 19.59 23.82
CA TYR A 523 -1.50 19.93 22.77
C TYR A 523 -2.17 21.26 23.11
N LYS A 524 -2.68 21.93 22.08
CA LYS A 524 -3.35 23.24 22.23
C LYS A 524 -4.87 23.11 22.20
N ASN A 525 -5.39 22.11 21.47
CA ASN A 525 -6.82 21.88 21.30
C ASN A 525 -7.18 20.40 21.21
N THR A 526 -8.48 20.09 21.04
CA THR A 526 -8.98 18.70 20.97
C THR A 526 -8.38 17.90 19.83
N ASN A 527 -8.04 18.53 18.69
CA ASN A 527 -7.42 17.84 17.57
C ASN A 527 -6.02 17.33 17.91
N GLY A 528 -5.22 18.15 18.61
CA GLY A 528 -3.93 17.73 19.13
C GLY A 528 -4.03 16.62 20.18
N ARG A 529 -5.05 16.70 21.06
CA ARG A 529 -5.33 15.64 22.03
C ARG A 529 -5.61 14.30 21.35
N ASP A 530 -6.35 14.32 20.24
CA ASP A 530 -6.85 13.12 19.56
C ASP A 530 -5.85 12.54 18.51
N ARG A 531 -4.65 13.12 18.40
CA ARG A 531 -3.57 12.55 17.58
C ARG A 531 -3.21 11.13 18.03
N TYR A 532 -2.95 10.25 17.04
CA TYR A 532 -2.57 8.86 17.31
C TYR A 532 -1.38 8.77 18.26
N PHE A 533 -0.27 9.44 17.93
CA PHE A 533 0.96 9.32 18.71
C PHE A 533 0.79 9.81 20.14
N ARG A 534 -0.01 10.85 20.36
CA ARG A 534 -0.26 11.32 21.71
C ARG A 534 -1.07 10.33 22.54
N LYS A 535 -2.20 9.88 22.00
CA LYS A 535 -3.13 8.99 22.68
C LYS A 535 -2.52 7.62 22.95
N ILE A 536 -1.92 7.03 21.91
CA ILE A 536 -1.33 5.69 22.03
C ILE A 536 -0.05 5.68 22.86
N CYS A 537 0.76 6.76 22.91
CA CYS A 537 1.90 6.85 23.81
C CYS A 537 1.48 6.78 25.26
N GLN A 538 0.38 7.45 25.62
CA GLN A 538 -0.18 7.38 26.96
C GLN A 538 -0.68 5.97 27.29
N GLU A 539 -1.50 5.39 26.42
CA GLU A 539 -2.00 4.00 26.57
C GLU A 539 -0.85 2.99 26.64
N TYR A 540 0.16 3.14 25.80
CA TYR A 540 1.31 2.25 25.79
C TYR A 540 2.17 2.38 27.05
N ASN A 541 2.38 3.58 27.56
CA ASN A 541 3.06 3.78 28.85
C ASN A 541 2.29 3.09 29.99
N ASN A 542 0.94 3.18 30.00
CA ASN A 542 0.11 2.50 31.00
C ASN A 542 0.23 0.96 30.87
N ILE A 543 0.32 0.42 29.64
CA ILE A 543 0.53 -1.01 29.41
C ILE A 543 1.89 -1.44 29.94
N LEU A 544 2.95 -0.63 29.78
CA LEU A 544 4.27 -0.94 30.32
C LEU A 544 4.34 -0.89 31.84
N ASP A 545 3.39 -0.22 32.51
CA ASP A 545 3.28 -0.23 33.97
C ASP A 545 2.62 -1.51 34.52
N LEU A 546 2.02 -2.34 33.66
CA LEU A 546 1.46 -3.63 34.03
C LEU A 546 2.56 -4.68 34.21
N ASP A 547 2.39 -5.56 35.19
CA ASP A 547 3.37 -6.62 35.48
C ASP A 547 3.68 -7.50 34.27
N GLY A 548 4.98 -7.63 34.03
CA GLY A 548 5.55 -8.50 33.00
C GLY A 548 5.38 -7.98 31.57
N PHE A 549 5.10 -6.68 31.36
CA PHE A 549 5.24 -6.06 30.04
C PHE A 549 6.57 -5.32 29.92
N ASP A 550 7.24 -5.51 28.78
CA ASP A 550 8.53 -4.88 28.46
C ASP A 550 8.51 -4.41 27.00
N LYS A 551 9.12 -3.24 26.76
CA LYS A 551 9.29 -2.67 25.42
C LYS A 551 10.12 -3.55 24.48
N ASN A 552 11.01 -4.40 25.00
CA ASN A 552 11.89 -5.30 24.23
C ASN A 552 11.26 -6.68 23.96
N MET A 553 10.06 -6.94 24.49
CA MET A 553 9.37 -8.19 24.33
C MET A 553 9.15 -8.54 22.83
N PRO A 554 9.25 -9.81 22.41
CA PRO A 554 8.88 -10.22 21.05
C PRO A 554 7.43 -9.82 20.72
N ILE A 555 7.18 -9.31 19.53
CA ILE A 555 5.85 -8.79 19.11
C ILE A 555 4.74 -9.82 19.30
N SER A 556 5.02 -11.08 18.98
CA SER A 556 4.06 -12.18 19.15
C SER A 556 3.70 -12.41 20.62
N SER A 557 4.68 -12.35 21.51
CA SER A 557 4.49 -12.49 22.96
C SER A 557 3.74 -11.30 23.55
N PHE A 558 4.13 -10.06 23.16
CA PHE A 558 3.42 -8.84 23.55
C PHE A 558 1.95 -8.89 23.15
N LYS A 559 1.68 -9.21 21.86
CA LYS A 559 0.30 -9.33 21.35
C LYS A 559 -0.52 -10.36 22.11
N ARG A 560 0.05 -11.54 22.38
CA ARG A 560 -0.63 -12.63 23.10
C ARG A 560 -0.95 -12.23 24.53
N LYS A 561 0.03 -11.66 25.24
CA LYS A 561 -0.12 -11.23 26.64
C LYS A 561 -1.12 -10.10 26.78
N LEU A 562 -1.04 -9.09 25.93
CA LEU A 562 -1.99 -7.97 25.93
C LEU A 562 -3.41 -8.45 25.59
N LYS A 563 -3.56 -9.38 24.63
CA LYS A 563 -4.88 -9.95 24.32
C LYS A 563 -5.48 -10.67 25.55
N ALA A 564 -4.68 -11.46 26.27
CA ALA A 564 -5.13 -12.14 27.47
C ALA A 564 -5.58 -11.13 28.54
N HIS A 565 -4.72 -10.16 28.86
CA HIS A 565 -5.05 -9.10 29.83
C HIS A 565 -6.34 -8.34 29.47
N LEU A 566 -6.54 -8.00 28.19
CA LEU A 566 -7.76 -7.31 27.74
C LEU A 566 -9.00 -8.21 27.77
N LEU A 567 -8.86 -9.53 27.65
CA LEU A 567 -9.97 -10.47 27.80
C LEU A 567 -10.40 -10.63 29.27
N ASP A 568 -9.44 -10.63 30.19
CA ASP A 568 -9.69 -10.78 31.61
C ASP A 568 -10.36 -9.54 32.23
N ASN A 569 -10.15 -8.38 31.61
CA ASN A 569 -10.65 -7.08 32.07
C ASN A 569 -11.82 -6.51 31.22
N GLN A 570 -12.56 -7.33 30.46
CA GLN A 570 -13.69 -6.85 29.66
C GLN A 570 -15.07 -7.27 30.20
#